data_a9e8e2917a6fc7cd72b3eb5f67ec956a
#
_entry.id   a9e8e2917a6fc7cd72b3eb5f67ec956a
#
_cell.length_a   1.000
_cell.length_b   1.000
_cell.length_c   1.000
_cell.angle_alpha   90.00
_cell.angle_beta   90.00
_cell.angle_gamma   90.00
#
_symmetry.space_group_name_H-M   'P 1'
#
loop_
_entity.id
_entity.type
_entity.pdbx_description
1 polymer ?
#
loop_
_entity_poly.entity_id
_entity_poly.type
_entity_poly.pdbx_seq_one_letter_code
_entity_poly.pdbx_strand_id
1 'polypeptide(L)'
;LNFADPNLSALNKTYLLSTITEEDRQALQNAAIVLPTLDQVATMGKIDFTEMTSSLLTKDGGLDADNQFQVRIKANERWSDKADYTVKTIKPVFSIGVYPGNIWTKEFTANPLVADSVKTGDFTKFSDITYEFSTDGTNWTTLAADLRKDELTPGSTYYVRPKYRGQVPGKVTSFRTYEALAIPNSNLDEGYETSYPKSGNPLYTFNGGWIGTRNPLTCHSNGVNAFYVSKSSTLPITDNGSTVAHMMTIGWGQGNSCSFGNKSGSVIKNISSGIVCVGEYDSGQDSIYAKSAYVRPTSMTFVYKASPYGDDEYLISIQLINITDGLETVIGRAEIKSNNTQSDYITQNLDVVYNEQFVQLPISHVRLIFKAGTKEDRDHLEDKFSKEGRSRR
;
A
#
# COMPACT_ATOMS: atom_id res chain seq x y z
N LEU A 1 58.57 -20.73 -5.90
CA LEU A 1 58.53 -21.88 -6.83
C LEU A 1 58.80 -23.16 -6.03
N ASN A 2 58.10 -24.21 -6.35
CA ASN A 2 58.29 -25.53 -5.75
C ASN A 2 58.18 -26.56 -6.88
N PHE A 3 59.32 -27.11 -7.29
CA PHE A 3 59.42 -28.10 -8.38
C PHE A 3 59.50 -29.49 -7.80
N ALA A 4 58.72 -30.41 -8.27
CA ALA A 4 58.76 -31.82 -7.92
C ALA A 4 59.99 -32.55 -8.59
N ASP A 5 60.64 -31.93 -9.58
CA ASP A 5 61.85 -32.47 -10.20
C ASP A 5 63.06 -32.28 -9.31
N PRO A 6 63.72 -33.36 -8.86
CA PRO A 6 64.90 -33.28 -7.99
C PRO A 6 66.03 -32.43 -8.58
N ASN A 7 66.15 -32.36 -9.93
CA ASN A 7 67.18 -31.57 -10.59
C ASN A 7 66.95 -30.06 -10.49
N LEU A 8 65.78 -29.67 -10.12
CA LEU A 8 65.39 -28.26 -9.92
C LEU A 8 65.23 -27.91 -8.42
N SER A 9 65.51 -28.80 -7.54
CA SER A 9 65.35 -28.64 -6.09
C SER A 9 66.06 -27.40 -5.52
N ALA A 10 67.24 -27.07 -6.07
CA ALA A 10 68.00 -25.87 -5.70
C ALA A 10 67.27 -24.56 -6.02
N LEU A 11 66.28 -24.61 -6.91
CA LEU A 11 65.44 -23.46 -7.28
C LEU A 11 64.12 -23.38 -6.50
N ASN A 12 63.91 -24.32 -5.59
CA ASN A 12 62.69 -24.35 -4.73
C ASN A 12 62.82 -23.34 -3.60
N LYS A 13 62.52 -22.09 -3.93
CA LYS A 13 62.45 -21.00 -2.93
C LYS A 13 61.41 -19.95 -3.38
N THR A 14 61.10 -19.07 -2.47
CA THR A 14 60.24 -17.92 -2.74
C THR A 14 61.07 -16.85 -3.45
N TYR A 15 60.65 -16.43 -4.62
CA TYR A 15 61.21 -15.31 -5.37
C TYR A 15 60.25 -14.13 -5.33
N LEU A 16 60.77 -12.97 -4.95
CA LEU A 16 60.05 -11.70 -5.07
C LEU A 16 60.47 -11.05 -6.35
N LEU A 17 59.60 -11.00 -7.33
CA LEU A 17 59.92 -10.48 -8.68
C LEU A 17 60.42 -9.03 -8.68
N SER A 18 60.01 -8.24 -7.68
CA SER A 18 60.50 -6.88 -7.46
C SER A 18 61.91 -6.76 -6.97
N THR A 19 62.47 -7.83 -6.36
CA THR A 19 63.79 -7.85 -5.71
C THR A 19 64.61 -9.08 -6.05
N ILE A 20 64.25 -9.79 -7.13
CA ILE A 20 64.99 -10.98 -7.57
C ILE A 20 66.40 -10.59 -7.99
N THR A 21 67.38 -11.32 -7.47
CA THR A 21 68.80 -11.11 -7.79
C THR A 21 69.07 -11.54 -9.24
N GLU A 22 70.12 -10.96 -9.83
CA GLU A 22 70.55 -11.36 -11.18
C GLU A 22 71.01 -12.81 -11.22
N GLU A 23 71.69 -13.30 -10.17
CA GLU A 23 72.07 -14.70 -10.03
C GLU A 23 70.87 -15.65 -10.04
N ASP A 24 69.81 -15.32 -9.29
CA ASP A 24 68.59 -16.10 -9.30
C ASP A 24 67.88 -16.06 -10.64
N ARG A 25 67.88 -14.92 -11.29
CA ARG A 25 67.30 -14.74 -12.63
C ARG A 25 68.02 -15.59 -13.64
N GLN A 26 69.37 -15.56 -13.62
CA GLN A 26 70.17 -16.34 -14.53
C GLN A 26 70.05 -17.86 -14.25
N ALA A 27 70.01 -18.27 -12.99
CA ALA A 27 69.80 -19.67 -12.63
C ALA A 27 68.46 -20.22 -13.14
N LEU A 28 67.40 -19.41 -13.05
CA LEU A 28 66.06 -19.77 -13.55
C LEU A 28 66.07 -19.82 -15.10
N GLN A 29 66.74 -18.86 -15.78
CA GLN A 29 66.88 -18.89 -17.22
C GLN A 29 67.67 -20.11 -17.70
N ASN A 30 68.76 -20.46 -17.05
CA ASN A 30 69.55 -21.63 -17.37
C ASN A 30 68.74 -22.94 -17.20
N ALA A 31 67.78 -22.95 -16.31
CA ALA A 31 66.84 -24.04 -16.15
C ALA A 31 65.65 -23.98 -17.14
N ALA A 32 65.71 -23.09 -18.11
CA ALA A 32 64.65 -22.80 -19.07
C ALA A 32 63.30 -22.38 -18.39
N ILE A 33 63.40 -21.71 -17.26
CA ILE A 33 62.25 -21.16 -16.54
C ILE A 33 62.12 -19.68 -16.93
N VAL A 34 61.10 -19.34 -17.65
CA VAL A 34 60.76 -17.95 -17.99
C VAL A 34 59.99 -17.33 -16.84
N LEU A 35 60.57 -16.30 -16.22
CA LEU A 35 59.86 -15.50 -15.25
C LEU A 35 58.90 -14.53 -15.92
N PRO A 36 57.66 -14.43 -15.47
CA PRO A 36 56.75 -13.41 -15.94
C PRO A 36 57.25 -12.01 -15.51
N THR A 37 56.91 -11.00 -16.28
CA THR A 37 57.07 -9.61 -15.86
C THR A 37 56.12 -9.25 -14.75
N LEU A 38 56.42 -8.18 -13.98
CA LEU A 38 55.49 -7.71 -12.93
C LEU A 38 54.08 -7.42 -13.47
N ASP A 39 54.00 -6.89 -14.69
CA ASP A 39 52.70 -6.63 -15.35
C ASP A 39 52.00 -7.93 -15.73
N GLN A 40 52.73 -8.91 -16.21
CA GLN A 40 52.20 -10.25 -16.45
C GLN A 40 51.73 -10.91 -15.17
N VAL A 41 52.47 -10.76 -14.08
CA VAL A 41 52.06 -11.30 -12.74
C VAL A 41 50.83 -10.57 -12.24
N ALA A 42 50.70 -9.28 -12.48
CA ALA A 42 49.48 -8.53 -12.11
C ALA A 42 48.23 -9.04 -12.82
N THR A 43 48.40 -9.65 -13.99
CA THR A 43 47.29 -10.23 -14.80
C THR A 43 47.22 -11.75 -14.73
N MET A 44 48.38 -12.43 -14.51
CA MET A 44 48.46 -13.87 -14.32
C MET A 44 48.09 -14.25 -12.92
N GLY A 45 47.16 -15.16 -12.77
CA GLY A 45 46.77 -15.69 -11.46
C GLY A 45 45.62 -14.96 -10.78
N LYS A 46 44.99 -14.02 -11.44
CA LYS A 46 43.64 -13.61 -11.04
C LYS A 46 42.65 -14.64 -11.57
N ILE A 47 42.10 -15.41 -10.66
CA ILE A 47 40.90 -16.20 -10.92
C ILE A 47 39.72 -15.33 -10.48
N ASP A 48 38.95 -14.84 -11.44
CA ASP A 48 37.75 -14.09 -11.14
C ASP A 48 36.61 -15.07 -10.86
N PHE A 49 36.27 -15.23 -9.58
CA PHE A 49 35.17 -16.08 -9.17
C PHE A 49 33.81 -15.45 -9.39
N THR A 50 33.74 -14.16 -9.73
CA THR A 50 32.47 -13.48 -9.97
C THR A 50 31.76 -14.01 -11.21
N GLU A 51 32.51 -14.53 -12.19
CA GLU A 51 31.97 -15.14 -13.40
C GLU A 51 31.73 -16.66 -13.28
N MET A 52 32.10 -17.27 -12.16
CA MET A 52 31.85 -18.70 -11.98
C MET A 52 30.37 -19.00 -11.86
N THR A 53 29.90 -19.94 -12.64
CA THR A 53 28.53 -20.45 -12.57
C THR A 53 28.29 -21.19 -11.27
N SER A 54 27.05 -21.22 -10.81
CA SER A 54 26.67 -21.94 -9.59
C SER A 54 27.12 -23.42 -9.57
N SER A 55 27.21 -24.05 -10.73
CA SER A 55 27.68 -25.43 -10.88
C SER A 55 29.16 -25.61 -10.51
N LEU A 56 30.00 -24.57 -10.62
CA LEU A 56 31.41 -24.63 -10.19
C LEU A 56 31.56 -24.32 -8.70
N LEU A 57 30.65 -23.58 -8.13
CA LEU A 57 30.70 -23.14 -6.73
C LEU A 57 29.99 -24.12 -5.78
N THR A 58 29.39 -25.19 -6.27
CA THR A 58 28.35 -25.83 -5.51
C THR A 58 28.26 -27.31 -5.58
N LYS A 59 29.31 -28.03 -5.76
CA LYS A 59 29.02 -29.46 -5.68
C LYS A 59 28.44 -29.87 -4.34
N ASP A 60 28.77 -29.20 -3.26
CA ASP A 60 28.34 -29.60 -1.92
C ASP A 60 27.97 -28.48 -0.95
N GLY A 61 27.92 -27.24 -1.36
CA GLY A 61 27.63 -26.19 -0.39
C GLY A 61 27.09 -24.93 -0.99
N GLY A 62 27.40 -24.69 -2.20
CA GLY A 62 26.92 -23.54 -2.88
C GLY A 62 27.44 -22.23 -2.33
N LEU A 63 26.51 -21.35 -2.20
CA LEU A 63 26.68 -20.04 -1.62
C LEU A 63 26.66 -20.15 -0.10
N ASP A 64 27.39 -19.29 0.60
CA ASP A 64 27.70 -19.33 2.03
C ASP A 64 28.60 -20.51 2.45
N ALA A 65 29.42 -21.00 1.55
CA ALA A 65 30.32 -22.10 1.82
C ALA A 65 31.79 -21.73 1.61
N ASP A 66 32.66 -22.44 2.28
CA ASP A 66 34.09 -22.42 2.02
C ASP A 66 34.38 -23.39 0.88
N ASN A 67 34.63 -22.86 -0.29
CA ASN A 67 34.97 -23.66 -1.48
C ASN A 67 36.47 -23.91 -1.53
N GLN A 68 36.85 -25.16 -1.61
CA GLN A 68 38.24 -25.57 -1.65
C GLN A 68 38.72 -25.68 -3.12
N PHE A 69 39.80 -25.00 -3.45
CA PHE A 69 40.41 -25.03 -4.76
C PHE A 69 41.87 -25.48 -4.63
N GLN A 70 42.31 -26.25 -5.59
CA GLN A 70 43.70 -26.59 -5.78
C GLN A 70 44.22 -25.89 -7.04
N VAL A 71 45.24 -25.10 -6.88
CA VAL A 71 45.86 -24.35 -7.97
C VAL A 71 47.31 -24.84 -8.14
N ARG A 72 47.72 -25.01 -9.37
CA ARG A 72 49.09 -25.26 -9.75
C ARG A 72 49.46 -24.46 -10.97
N ILE A 73 50.73 -24.14 -11.11
CA ILE A 73 51.28 -23.40 -12.24
C ILE A 73 51.94 -24.36 -13.18
N LYS A 74 51.73 -24.25 -14.49
CA LYS A 74 52.45 -24.92 -15.56
C LYS A 74 53.45 -23.94 -16.17
N ALA A 75 54.71 -24.26 -16.15
CA ALA A 75 55.74 -23.50 -16.82
C ALA A 75 56.64 -24.48 -17.64
N ASN A 76 56.82 -24.22 -18.91
CA ASN A 76 57.66 -25.04 -19.83
C ASN A 76 57.33 -26.56 -19.68
N GLU A 77 56.05 -26.92 -19.83
CA GLU A 77 55.54 -28.29 -19.71
C GLU A 77 55.68 -28.95 -18.30
N ARG A 78 56.21 -28.23 -17.32
CA ARG A 78 56.34 -28.72 -15.95
C ARG A 78 55.27 -28.10 -15.05
N TRP A 79 54.74 -28.89 -14.18
CA TRP A 79 53.77 -28.46 -13.19
C TRP A 79 54.41 -28.24 -11.82
N SER A 80 54.00 -27.13 -11.14
CA SER A 80 54.32 -26.97 -9.73
C SER A 80 53.50 -27.95 -8.85
N ASP A 81 53.88 -28.07 -7.61
CA ASP A 81 53.01 -28.67 -6.59
C ASP A 81 51.69 -27.91 -6.53
N LYS A 82 50.66 -28.60 -6.04
CA LYS A 82 49.36 -28.01 -5.81
C LYS A 82 49.40 -27.15 -4.55
N ALA A 83 48.80 -25.97 -4.66
CA ALA A 83 48.51 -25.12 -3.51
C ALA A 83 47.00 -25.10 -3.26
N ASP A 84 46.65 -25.30 -2.00
CA ASP A 84 45.23 -25.28 -1.60
C ASP A 84 44.81 -23.84 -1.28
N TYR A 85 43.64 -23.46 -1.80
CA TYR A 85 43.03 -22.17 -1.53
C TYR A 85 41.59 -22.37 -1.11
N THR A 86 41.19 -21.62 -0.09
CA THR A 86 39.78 -21.56 0.32
C THR A 86 39.17 -20.24 -0.16
N VAL A 87 38.12 -20.31 -0.90
CA VAL A 87 37.35 -19.16 -1.32
C VAL A 87 35.99 -19.22 -0.65
N LYS A 88 35.74 -18.27 0.23
CA LYS A 88 34.44 -18.14 0.84
C LYS A 88 33.48 -17.45 -0.09
N THR A 89 32.41 -18.15 -0.46
CA THR A 89 31.31 -17.56 -1.20
C THR A 89 30.23 -17.08 -0.26
N ILE A 90 29.65 -15.94 -0.59
CA ILE A 90 28.59 -15.33 0.22
C ILE A 90 27.30 -15.39 -0.60
N LYS A 91 26.24 -15.93 -0.01
CA LYS A 91 24.93 -15.90 -0.60
C LYS A 91 24.40 -14.47 -0.51
N PRO A 92 24.13 -13.81 -1.64
CA PRO A 92 23.51 -12.50 -1.58
C PRO A 92 22.11 -12.64 -1.00
N VAL A 93 21.83 -11.91 0.08
CA VAL A 93 20.49 -11.82 0.67
C VAL A 93 19.79 -10.63 0.02
N PHE A 94 19.21 -10.88 -1.14
CA PHE A 94 18.34 -9.91 -1.76
C PHE A 94 16.89 -10.24 -1.43
N SER A 95 16.12 -9.22 -1.19
CA SER A 95 14.68 -9.32 -1.15
C SER A 95 14.08 -8.31 -2.13
N ILE A 96 12.89 -8.55 -2.59
CA ILE A 96 12.11 -7.61 -3.37
C ILE A 96 10.93 -7.17 -2.53
N GLY A 97 10.67 -5.86 -2.47
CA GLY A 97 9.53 -5.31 -1.76
C GLY A 97 8.33 -5.17 -2.68
N VAL A 98 7.17 -5.43 -2.12
CA VAL A 98 5.91 -5.01 -2.73
C VAL A 98 5.18 -4.22 -1.67
N TYR A 99 5.23 -2.90 -1.79
CA TYR A 99 4.54 -2.03 -0.84
C TYR A 99 3.03 -2.03 -1.10
N PRO A 100 2.20 -2.04 -0.06
CA PRO A 100 0.75 -2.00 -0.22
C PRO A 100 0.26 -0.88 -1.14
N GLY A 101 0.95 0.27 -1.13
CA GLY A 101 0.66 1.41 -1.99
C GLY A 101 0.92 1.18 -3.48
N ASN A 102 1.69 0.16 -3.83
CA ASN A 102 1.99 -0.22 -5.21
C ASN A 102 1.21 -1.46 -5.66
N ILE A 103 0.27 -1.92 -4.85
CA ILE A 103 -0.65 -3.01 -5.16
C ILE A 103 -2.00 -2.40 -5.53
N TRP A 104 -2.60 -2.89 -6.58
CA TRP A 104 -3.94 -2.55 -7.02
C TRP A 104 -4.81 -3.82 -7.09
N THR A 105 -6.01 -3.69 -7.58
CA THR A 105 -6.96 -4.81 -7.72
C THR A 105 -6.48 -5.85 -8.74
N LYS A 106 -5.86 -5.39 -9.84
CA LYS A 106 -5.47 -6.25 -10.97
C LYS A 106 -4.01 -6.09 -11.39
N GLU A 107 -3.23 -5.32 -10.66
CA GLU A 107 -1.83 -5.08 -10.97
C GLU A 107 -1.02 -4.74 -9.72
N PHE A 108 0.29 -4.84 -9.85
CA PHE A 108 1.24 -4.33 -8.88
C PHE A 108 2.51 -3.85 -9.57
N THR A 109 3.27 -3.06 -8.85
CA THR A 109 4.66 -2.72 -9.20
C THR A 109 5.55 -3.09 -8.02
N ALA A 110 6.57 -3.91 -8.27
CA ALA A 110 7.52 -4.27 -7.24
C ALA A 110 8.58 -3.18 -7.06
N ASN A 111 9.13 -3.12 -5.86
CA ASN A 111 10.22 -2.23 -5.52
C ASN A 111 11.51 -3.05 -5.50
N PRO A 112 12.48 -2.75 -6.36
CA PRO A 112 13.79 -3.35 -6.24
C PRO A 112 14.35 -3.00 -4.88
N LEU A 113 14.71 -4.01 -4.12
CA LEU A 113 15.27 -3.74 -2.82
C LEU A 113 16.71 -3.35 -2.92
N VAL A 114 16.98 -2.34 -2.17
CA VAL A 114 18.25 -2.12 -1.52
C VAL A 114 18.62 -3.40 -0.78
N ALA A 115 19.79 -3.94 -1.06
CA ALA A 115 20.35 -5.06 -0.33
C ALA A 115 20.22 -4.80 1.16
N ASP A 116 19.57 -5.71 1.86
CA ASP A 116 19.44 -5.64 3.30
C ASP A 116 20.87 -5.62 3.87
N SER A 117 21.24 -4.48 4.40
CA SER A 117 22.53 -4.20 5.02
C SER A 117 23.62 -5.18 4.61
N VAL A 118 24.27 -4.86 3.55
CA VAL A 118 25.43 -5.55 3.10
C VAL A 118 26.52 -5.44 4.17
N LYS A 119 26.52 -6.37 5.08
CA LYS A 119 27.61 -6.50 6.03
C LYS A 119 28.90 -6.99 5.37
N THR A 120 28.90 -7.33 4.07
CA THR A 120 29.97 -8.10 3.47
C THR A 120 30.16 -7.83 1.98
N GLY A 121 30.40 -6.59 1.58
CA GLY A 121 30.87 -6.31 0.22
C GLY A 121 29.96 -5.38 -0.58
N ASP A 122 30.52 -4.82 -1.62
CA ASP A 122 29.86 -3.90 -2.51
C ASP A 122 28.99 -4.66 -3.53
N PHE A 123 27.72 -4.88 -3.20
CA PHE A 123 26.76 -5.55 -4.10
C PHE A 123 26.25 -4.64 -5.21
N THR A 124 26.66 -3.38 -5.26
CA THR A 124 26.33 -2.49 -6.38
C THR A 124 26.92 -2.99 -7.71
N LYS A 125 27.85 -3.93 -7.65
CA LYS A 125 28.45 -4.60 -8.81
C LYS A 125 27.63 -5.75 -9.38
N PHE A 126 26.52 -6.13 -8.75
CA PHE A 126 25.66 -7.19 -9.28
C PHE A 126 24.62 -6.60 -10.24
N SER A 127 25.05 -6.28 -11.45
CA SER A 127 24.18 -5.77 -12.52
C SER A 127 23.17 -6.80 -13.06
N ASP A 128 23.34 -8.08 -12.72
CA ASP A 128 22.61 -9.18 -13.34
C ASP A 128 21.49 -9.75 -12.46
N ILE A 129 20.81 -8.89 -11.71
CA ILE A 129 19.63 -9.30 -10.95
C ILE A 129 18.41 -9.18 -11.83
N THR A 130 17.71 -10.29 -12.02
CA THR A 130 16.37 -10.32 -12.58
C THR A 130 15.35 -10.57 -11.48
N TYR A 131 14.11 -10.22 -11.74
CA TYR A 131 13.03 -10.43 -10.78
C TYR A 131 12.02 -11.39 -11.38
N GLU A 132 11.53 -12.29 -10.57
CA GLU A 132 10.57 -13.31 -10.99
C GLU A 132 9.26 -13.17 -10.22
N PHE A 133 8.19 -13.50 -10.90
CA PHE A 133 6.81 -13.51 -10.41
C PHE A 133 6.24 -14.93 -10.48
N SER A 134 5.37 -15.28 -9.54
CA SER A 134 4.66 -16.55 -9.53
C SER A 134 3.25 -16.39 -8.97
N THR A 135 2.33 -17.17 -9.52
CA THR A 135 0.95 -17.29 -9.04
C THR A 135 0.79 -18.35 -7.95
N ASP A 136 1.72 -19.29 -7.83
CA ASP A 136 1.64 -20.48 -6.99
C ASP A 136 2.86 -20.68 -6.07
N GLY A 137 3.88 -19.81 -6.19
CA GLY A 137 5.14 -19.92 -5.44
C GLY A 137 6.10 -20.99 -5.96
N THR A 138 5.73 -21.74 -7.00
CA THR A 138 6.52 -22.84 -7.57
C THR A 138 6.92 -22.60 -9.01
N ASN A 139 6.01 -22.12 -9.84
CA ASN A 139 6.25 -21.80 -11.24
C ASN A 139 6.56 -20.32 -11.38
N TRP A 140 7.74 -19.99 -11.92
CA TRP A 140 8.26 -18.64 -11.95
C TRP A 140 8.45 -18.10 -13.37
N THR A 141 8.05 -16.86 -13.58
CA THR A 141 8.25 -16.11 -14.82
C THR A 141 9.01 -14.81 -14.55
N THR A 142 9.84 -14.39 -15.47
CA THR A 142 10.60 -13.14 -15.31
C THR A 142 9.66 -11.94 -15.43
N LEU A 143 9.77 -10.99 -14.49
CA LEU A 143 9.11 -9.70 -14.59
C LEU A 143 9.76 -8.82 -15.65
N ALA A 144 8.98 -7.95 -16.26
CA ALA A 144 9.48 -6.90 -17.16
C ALA A 144 10.40 -5.90 -16.41
N ALA A 145 11.14 -5.10 -17.16
CA ALA A 145 12.13 -4.17 -16.60
C ALA A 145 11.51 -3.09 -15.67
N ASP A 146 10.25 -2.76 -15.88
CA ASP A 146 9.49 -1.83 -15.03
C ASP A 146 8.97 -2.46 -13.74
N LEU A 147 9.21 -3.77 -13.55
CA LEU A 147 8.79 -4.57 -12.39
C LEU A 147 7.28 -4.57 -12.16
N ARG A 148 6.50 -4.28 -13.19
CA ARG A 148 5.05 -4.28 -13.17
C ARG A 148 4.49 -5.60 -13.69
N LYS A 149 3.39 -6.02 -13.11
CA LYS A 149 2.56 -7.13 -13.59
C LYS A 149 1.09 -6.73 -13.48
N ASP A 150 0.37 -6.88 -14.55
CA ASP A 150 -1.07 -6.65 -14.69
C ASP A 150 -1.84 -7.95 -14.94
N GLU A 151 -3.13 -7.83 -15.21
CA GLU A 151 -4.07 -8.93 -15.45
C GLU A 151 -4.17 -9.91 -14.27
N LEU A 152 -4.01 -9.40 -13.05
CA LEU A 152 -4.11 -10.19 -11.84
C LEU A 152 -5.57 -10.38 -11.41
N THR A 153 -5.82 -11.42 -10.62
CA THR A 153 -7.12 -11.66 -10.00
C THR A 153 -7.24 -10.87 -8.71
N PRO A 154 -8.35 -10.12 -8.51
CA PRO A 154 -8.59 -9.42 -7.25
C PRO A 154 -8.60 -10.36 -6.05
N GLY A 155 -8.07 -9.90 -4.91
CA GLY A 155 -8.07 -10.64 -3.65
C GLY A 155 -7.22 -11.91 -3.65
N SER A 156 -6.30 -12.06 -4.59
CA SER A 156 -5.46 -13.27 -4.75
C SER A 156 -4.04 -13.04 -4.25
N THR A 157 -3.41 -14.12 -3.77
CA THR A 157 -2.03 -14.09 -3.30
C THR A 157 -1.08 -14.41 -4.42
N TYR A 158 0.01 -13.66 -4.47
CA TYR A 158 1.09 -13.76 -5.46
C TYR A 158 2.44 -13.71 -4.79
N TYR A 159 3.48 -14.10 -5.53
CA TYR A 159 4.83 -14.24 -5.04
C TYR A 159 5.81 -13.56 -5.98
N VAL A 160 6.82 -12.92 -5.43
CA VAL A 160 7.94 -12.35 -6.17
C VAL A 160 9.25 -12.73 -5.50
N ARG A 161 10.31 -12.83 -6.29
CA ARG A 161 11.66 -13.02 -5.78
C ARG A 161 12.69 -12.40 -6.71
N PRO A 162 13.83 -11.97 -6.21
CA PRO A 162 14.98 -11.69 -7.05
C PRO A 162 15.64 -12.98 -7.49
N LYS A 163 16.30 -12.97 -8.64
CA LYS A 163 17.12 -14.07 -9.14
C LYS A 163 18.45 -13.53 -9.62
N TYR A 164 19.50 -14.05 -9.06
CA TYR A 164 20.85 -13.61 -9.35
C TYR A 164 21.45 -14.42 -10.49
N ARG A 165 21.98 -13.74 -11.51
CA ARG A 165 22.61 -14.34 -12.73
C ARG A 165 21.78 -15.45 -13.37
N GLY A 166 20.46 -15.32 -13.34
CA GLY A 166 19.57 -16.33 -13.90
C GLY A 166 19.57 -17.69 -13.20
N GLN A 167 20.28 -17.85 -12.08
CA GLN A 167 20.50 -19.15 -11.47
C GLN A 167 20.12 -19.22 -9.99
N VAL A 168 20.46 -18.22 -9.18
CA VAL A 168 20.29 -18.26 -7.73
C VAL A 168 19.07 -17.45 -7.30
N PRO A 169 18.00 -18.09 -6.84
CA PRO A 169 16.83 -17.38 -6.35
C PRO A 169 17.12 -16.76 -4.98
N GLY A 170 16.68 -15.54 -4.78
CA GLY A 170 16.65 -14.86 -3.49
C GLY A 170 15.42 -15.20 -2.66
N LYS A 171 15.21 -14.43 -1.59
CA LYS A 171 14.06 -14.59 -0.69
C LYS A 171 12.74 -14.33 -1.42
N VAL A 172 11.78 -15.22 -1.22
CA VAL A 172 10.42 -15.04 -1.72
C VAL A 172 9.66 -14.06 -0.84
N THR A 173 9.01 -13.09 -1.47
CA THR A 173 8.04 -12.18 -0.84
C THR A 173 6.66 -12.50 -1.38
N SER A 174 5.69 -12.67 -0.49
CA SER A 174 4.29 -12.84 -0.85
C SER A 174 3.52 -11.55 -0.62
N PHE A 175 2.50 -11.31 -1.44
CA PHE A 175 1.57 -10.19 -1.30
C PHE A 175 0.20 -10.60 -1.81
N ARG A 176 -0.84 -9.82 -1.45
CA ARG A 176 -2.21 -10.02 -1.90
C ARG A 176 -2.68 -8.79 -2.66
N THR A 177 -3.34 -8.99 -3.81
CA THR A 177 -4.02 -7.91 -4.52
C THR A 177 -5.23 -7.42 -3.73
N TYR A 178 -5.58 -6.13 -3.89
CA TYR A 178 -6.80 -5.59 -3.30
C TYR A 178 -8.05 -6.23 -3.92
N GLU A 179 -9.13 -6.21 -3.16
CA GLU A 179 -10.43 -6.76 -3.59
C GLU A 179 -11.17 -5.75 -4.47
N ALA A 180 -12.04 -6.26 -5.32
CA ALA A 180 -13.04 -5.42 -5.96
C ALA A 180 -14.15 -5.15 -4.94
N LEU A 181 -14.40 -3.87 -4.63
CA LEU A 181 -15.45 -3.49 -3.70
C LEU A 181 -16.79 -3.38 -4.43
N ALA A 182 -17.77 -4.14 -3.97
CA ALA A 182 -19.18 -3.89 -4.24
C ALA A 182 -19.84 -3.45 -2.91
N ILE A 183 -20.32 -2.22 -2.86
CA ILE A 183 -21.06 -1.72 -1.69
C ILE A 183 -22.49 -2.24 -1.80
N PRO A 184 -22.97 -3.08 -0.84
CA PRO A 184 -24.33 -3.56 -0.83
C PRO A 184 -25.32 -2.41 -0.81
N ASN A 185 -26.39 -2.51 -1.59
CA ASN A 185 -27.43 -1.49 -1.75
C ASN A 185 -26.91 -0.10 -2.15
N SER A 186 -25.81 -0.03 -2.90
CA SER A 186 -25.23 1.27 -3.33
C SER A 186 -26.14 2.08 -4.25
N ASN A 187 -27.07 1.40 -4.92
CA ASN A 187 -28.12 2.01 -5.76
C ASN A 187 -29.45 2.22 -5.01
N LEU A 188 -29.54 1.85 -3.72
CA LEU A 188 -30.70 1.93 -2.85
C LEU A 188 -31.91 1.06 -3.28
N ASP A 189 -31.74 0.15 -4.23
CA ASP A 189 -32.82 -0.70 -4.76
C ASP A 189 -33.20 -1.86 -3.82
N GLU A 190 -32.31 -2.25 -2.88
CA GLU A 190 -32.66 -3.22 -1.83
C GLU A 190 -33.63 -2.65 -0.80
N GLY A 191 -33.96 -1.37 -0.92
CA GLY A 191 -34.95 -0.69 -0.11
C GLY A 191 -34.45 -0.28 1.28
N TYR A 192 -35.42 -0.09 2.17
CA TYR A 192 -35.19 0.42 3.52
C TYR A 192 -36.24 -0.14 4.49
N GLU A 193 -35.89 -0.13 5.76
CA GLU A 193 -36.79 -0.43 6.86
C GLU A 193 -37.33 0.86 7.49
N THR A 194 -38.54 0.77 8.05
CA THR A 194 -39.16 1.88 8.78
C THR A 194 -39.46 1.43 10.19
N SER A 195 -39.00 2.17 11.17
CA SER A 195 -39.35 2.01 12.57
C SER A 195 -39.93 3.30 13.17
N TYR A 196 -40.58 3.23 14.32
CA TYR A 196 -41.20 4.37 14.95
C TYR A 196 -40.68 4.53 16.39
N PRO A 197 -39.61 5.35 16.56
CA PRO A 197 -39.11 5.63 17.90
C PRO A 197 -40.08 6.49 18.71
N LYS A 198 -39.70 6.86 19.95
CA LYS A 198 -40.53 7.66 20.87
C LYS A 198 -40.98 9.03 20.29
N SER A 199 -40.37 9.51 19.27
CA SER A 199 -40.82 10.70 18.55
C SER A 199 -42.16 10.51 17.83
N GLY A 200 -42.55 9.26 17.54
CA GLY A 200 -43.72 8.92 16.73
C GLY A 200 -43.57 9.15 15.24
N ASN A 201 -42.39 9.63 14.77
CA ASN A 201 -42.09 9.85 13.38
C ASN A 201 -41.29 8.68 12.80
N PRO A 202 -41.38 8.42 11.47
CA PRO A 202 -40.66 7.33 10.86
C PRO A 202 -39.16 7.56 10.90
N LEU A 203 -38.44 6.55 11.39
CA LEU A 203 -37.01 6.41 11.29
C LEU A 203 -36.72 5.44 10.14
N TYR A 204 -36.00 5.91 9.14
CA TYR A 204 -35.63 5.13 7.97
C TYR A 204 -34.21 4.60 8.12
N THR A 205 -34.04 3.30 7.84
CA THR A 205 -32.75 2.60 7.80
C THR A 205 -32.61 1.91 6.47
N PHE A 206 -31.59 2.26 5.68
CA PHE A 206 -31.33 1.61 4.41
C PHE A 206 -30.78 0.19 4.62
N ASN A 207 -31.24 -0.75 3.77
CA ASN A 207 -30.83 -2.14 3.83
C ASN A 207 -29.36 -2.34 3.41
N GLY A 208 -28.85 -3.58 3.52
CA GLY A 208 -27.50 -3.95 3.11
C GLY A 208 -26.41 -3.80 4.18
N GLY A 209 -26.71 -3.15 5.32
CA GLY A 209 -25.81 -3.07 6.47
C GLY A 209 -24.51 -2.29 6.30
N TRP A 210 -24.36 -1.61 5.14
CA TRP A 210 -23.20 -0.76 4.83
C TRP A 210 -23.56 0.73 4.83
N ILE A 211 -24.82 1.05 4.66
CA ILE A 211 -25.31 2.42 4.56
C ILE A 211 -25.84 2.86 5.91
N GLY A 212 -25.14 3.80 6.52
CA GLY A 212 -25.54 4.48 7.75
C GLY A 212 -26.14 5.85 7.45
N THR A 213 -26.97 6.34 8.38
CA THR A 213 -27.54 7.69 8.33
C THR A 213 -27.53 8.33 9.70
N ARG A 214 -27.66 9.64 9.75
CA ARG A 214 -27.81 10.40 11.00
C ARG A 214 -29.21 10.27 11.62
N ASN A 215 -30.12 9.54 11.00
CA ASN A 215 -31.51 9.40 11.43
C ASN A 215 -31.67 8.93 12.89
N PRO A 216 -30.89 7.98 13.43
CA PRO A 216 -31.01 7.57 14.83
C PRO A 216 -30.82 8.73 15.82
N LEU A 217 -29.98 9.71 15.50
CA LEU A 217 -29.80 10.91 16.31
C LEU A 217 -31.00 11.85 16.16
N THR A 218 -31.37 12.18 14.94
CA THR A 218 -32.35 13.24 14.65
C THR A 218 -33.80 12.81 14.89
N CYS A 219 -34.09 11.49 14.84
CA CYS A 219 -35.44 10.92 15.01
C CYS A 219 -35.68 10.24 16.39
N HIS A 220 -34.82 10.50 17.38
CA HIS A 220 -34.83 9.76 18.64
C HIS A 220 -36.08 10.03 19.48
N SER A 221 -36.30 11.28 19.88
CA SER A 221 -37.47 11.68 20.68
C SER A 221 -37.71 13.18 20.62
N ASN A 222 -38.95 13.61 20.74
CA ASN A 222 -39.29 15.03 20.80
C ASN A 222 -38.98 15.68 22.16
N GLY A 223 -38.97 14.90 23.23
CA GLY A 223 -38.87 15.45 24.58
C GLY A 223 -40.07 16.32 24.97
N VAL A 224 -40.05 16.78 26.22
CA VAL A 224 -41.03 17.72 26.73
C VAL A 224 -40.70 19.13 26.22
N ASN A 225 -41.68 19.85 25.72
CA ASN A 225 -41.51 21.19 25.16
C ASN A 225 -40.57 21.26 23.95
N ALA A 226 -40.51 20.22 23.14
CA ALA A 226 -39.72 20.21 21.94
C ALA A 226 -40.16 21.35 21.00
N PHE A 227 -39.19 22.10 20.48
CA PHE A 227 -39.46 23.18 19.56
C PHE A 227 -39.56 22.68 18.12
N TYR A 228 -38.65 21.79 17.75
CA TYR A 228 -38.67 21.10 16.48
C TYR A 228 -39.10 19.66 16.65
N VAL A 229 -39.83 19.16 15.69
CA VAL A 229 -40.26 17.76 15.66
C VAL A 229 -39.05 16.91 15.28
N SER A 230 -38.69 15.98 16.14
CA SER A 230 -37.68 14.98 15.84
C SER A 230 -38.13 14.11 14.68
N LYS A 231 -37.34 14.04 13.62
CA LYS A 231 -37.61 13.27 12.39
C LYS A 231 -36.32 12.85 11.72
N SER A 232 -36.43 11.95 10.78
CA SER A 232 -35.31 11.58 9.95
C SER A 232 -34.80 12.78 9.15
N SER A 233 -33.51 13.01 9.17
CA SER A 233 -32.81 14.04 8.36
C SER A 233 -32.44 13.53 6.97
N THR A 234 -32.56 12.22 6.76
CA THR A 234 -32.36 11.53 5.49
C THR A 234 -33.57 10.66 5.19
N LEU A 235 -34.22 10.91 4.10
CA LEU A 235 -35.45 10.23 3.70
C LEU A 235 -35.25 9.43 2.42
N PRO A 236 -35.75 8.18 2.35
CA PRO A 236 -35.91 7.53 1.05
C PRO A 236 -37.09 8.19 0.30
N ILE A 237 -36.82 8.68 -0.87
CA ILE A 237 -37.87 9.21 -1.75
C ILE A 237 -37.76 8.55 -3.12
N THR A 238 -38.88 8.47 -3.85
CA THR A 238 -38.86 8.05 -5.25
C THR A 238 -38.74 9.29 -6.13
N ASP A 239 -37.70 9.35 -6.93
CA ASP A 239 -37.51 10.41 -7.91
C ASP A 239 -37.12 9.78 -9.25
N ASN A 240 -37.82 10.14 -10.32
CA ASN A 240 -37.65 9.56 -11.66
C ASN A 240 -37.70 8.00 -11.69
N GLY A 241 -38.52 7.40 -10.80
CA GLY A 241 -38.69 5.95 -10.75
C GLY A 241 -37.63 5.18 -9.97
N SER A 242 -36.63 5.86 -9.39
CA SER A 242 -35.57 5.26 -8.55
C SER A 242 -35.67 5.72 -7.11
N THR A 243 -35.29 4.89 -6.18
CA THR A 243 -35.13 5.30 -4.79
C THR A 243 -33.86 6.14 -4.65
N VAL A 244 -34.00 7.30 -4.02
CA VAL A 244 -32.84 8.18 -3.72
C VAL A 244 -32.86 8.59 -2.24
N ALA A 245 -31.72 8.88 -1.69
CA ALA A 245 -31.57 9.39 -0.33
C ALA A 245 -31.65 10.92 -0.34
N HIS A 246 -32.76 11.48 0.11
CA HIS A 246 -32.96 12.92 0.26
C HIS A 246 -32.46 13.36 1.65
N MET A 247 -31.40 14.13 1.68
CA MET A 247 -30.77 14.65 2.90
C MET A 247 -31.14 16.12 3.11
N MET A 248 -31.40 16.50 4.37
CA MET A 248 -31.80 17.85 4.74
C MET A 248 -31.08 18.29 6.01
N THR A 249 -30.79 19.59 6.14
CA THR A 249 -30.45 20.18 7.45
C THR A 249 -31.73 20.50 8.20
N ILE A 250 -31.91 19.89 9.36
CA ILE A 250 -33.12 20.01 10.19
C ILE A 250 -32.82 20.39 11.62
N GLY A 251 -33.79 21.08 12.25
CA GLY A 251 -33.86 21.22 13.69
C GLY A 251 -34.63 20.03 14.33
N TRP A 252 -34.24 19.57 15.50
CA TRP A 252 -34.85 18.42 16.14
C TRP A 252 -34.82 18.47 17.68
N GLY A 253 -35.81 17.86 18.27
CA GLY A 253 -35.85 17.42 19.65
C GLY A 253 -35.79 18.49 20.74
N GLN A 254 -35.49 18.01 21.92
CA GLN A 254 -35.57 18.78 23.16
C GLN A 254 -34.51 19.88 23.29
N GLY A 255 -33.35 19.72 22.68
CA GLY A 255 -32.27 20.70 22.77
C GLY A 255 -32.66 22.09 22.31
N ASN A 256 -33.61 22.17 21.39
CA ASN A 256 -34.13 23.45 20.90
C ASN A 256 -35.18 24.07 21.85
N SER A 257 -35.93 23.27 22.60
CA SER A 257 -36.88 23.75 23.57
C SER A 257 -36.19 24.46 24.74
N CYS A 258 -35.02 24.04 25.11
CA CYS A 258 -34.20 24.71 26.10
C CYS A 258 -33.88 26.17 25.74
N SER A 259 -33.87 26.44 24.45
CA SER A 259 -33.61 27.79 23.92
C SER A 259 -34.77 28.75 24.15
N PHE A 260 -35.98 28.24 24.40
CA PHE A 260 -37.14 29.10 24.69
C PHE A 260 -37.11 29.71 26.08
N GLY A 261 -36.70 28.94 27.06
CA GLY A 261 -36.57 29.42 28.43
C GLY A 261 -35.50 30.48 28.60
N ASN A 262 -34.60 30.54 27.70
CA ASN A 262 -33.49 31.45 27.76
C ASN A 262 -33.72 32.65 26.82
N LYS A 263 -34.32 33.65 27.35
CA LYS A 263 -34.67 34.89 26.68
C LYS A 263 -33.48 35.73 26.21
N SER A 264 -32.28 35.36 26.56
CA SER A 264 -31.05 36.10 26.26
C SER A 264 -30.32 35.66 25.03
N GLY A 265 -31.00 35.17 23.99
CA GLY A 265 -30.39 34.85 22.71
C GLY A 265 -29.68 33.49 22.66
N SER A 266 -30.16 32.50 23.37
CA SER A 266 -29.60 31.16 23.38
C SER A 266 -29.57 30.54 21.99
N VAL A 267 -28.45 29.97 21.68
CA VAL A 267 -28.20 29.26 20.47
C VAL A 267 -29.08 28.02 20.39
N ILE A 268 -29.76 27.82 19.26
CA ILE A 268 -30.44 26.57 18.95
C ILE A 268 -29.37 25.49 18.83
N LYS A 269 -29.46 24.45 19.62
CA LYS A 269 -28.38 23.46 19.76
C LYS A 269 -28.57 22.20 18.91
N ASN A 270 -29.81 21.81 18.63
CA ASN A 270 -30.08 20.56 17.92
C ASN A 270 -30.45 20.86 16.47
N ILE A 271 -29.47 21.26 15.71
CA ILE A 271 -29.56 21.41 14.26
C ILE A 271 -28.51 20.48 13.65
N SER A 272 -28.95 19.63 12.73
CA SER A 272 -28.07 18.64 12.12
C SER A 272 -28.39 18.48 10.65
N SER A 273 -27.34 18.44 9.85
CA SER A 273 -27.44 18.09 8.44
C SER A 273 -27.64 16.59 8.27
N GLY A 274 -28.48 16.20 7.34
CA GLY A 274 -28.66 14.81 6.93
C GLY A 274 -27.35 14.24 6.40
N ILE A 275 -27.09 13.00 6.77
CA ILE A 275 -25.92 12.25 6.35
C ILE A 275 -26.35 10.91 5.81
N VAL A 276 -25.75 10.51 4.69
CA VAL A 276 -25.61 9.13 4.24
C VAL A 276 -24.12 8.79 4.31
N CYS A 277 -23.78 7.65 4.89
CA CYS A 277 -22.40 7.19 4.91
C CYS A 277 -22.28 5.70 4.57
N VAL A 278 -21.16 5.33 3.99
CA VAL A 278 -20.68 3.96 4.03
C VAL A 278 -19.76 3.85 5.22
N GLY A 279 -20.26 3.13 6.24
CA GLY A 279 -19.67 3.07 7.57
C GLY A 279 -20.76 2.78 8.59
N GLU A 280 -20.40 2.84 9.85
CA GLU A 280 -21.30 2.71 10.98
C GLU A 280 -21.49 4.07 11.66
N TYR A 281 -22.74 4.53 11.73
CA TYR A 281 -23.06 5.77 12.40
C TYR A 281 -23.37 5.53 13.88
N ASP A 282 -22.62 6.16 14.77
CA ASP A 282 -22.84 6.17 16.22
C ASP A 282 -23.61 7.44 16.61
N SER A 283 -24.89 7.25 16.97
CA SER A 283 -25.74 8.36 17.41
C SER A 283 -25.38 8.89 18.80
N GLY A 284 -24.67 8.14 19.62
CA GLY A 284 -24.23 8.56 20.94
C GLY A 284 -23.08 9.56 20.89
N GLN A 285 -22.22 9.43 19.91
CA GLN A 285 -21.05 10.29 19.72
C GLN A 285 -21.16 11.21 18.48
N ASP A 286 -22.24 11.10 17.72
CA ASP A 286 -22.44 11.78 16.43
C ASP A 286 -21.22 11.60 15.50
N SER A 287 -20.78 10.36 15.37
CA SER A 287 -19.57 10.01 14.62
C SER A 287 -19.81 8.89 13.63
N ILE A 288 -18.92 8.76 12.66
CA ILE A 288 -18.98 7.74 11.61
C ILE A 288 -17.71 6.90 11.70
N TYR A 289 -17.87 5.63 12.06
CA TYR A 289 -16.78 4.65 12.01
C TYR A 289 -16.62 4.09 10.60
N ALA A 290 -15.38 3.92 10.18
CA ALA A 290 -15.06 3.36 8.89
C ALA A 290 -15.41 1.87 8.81
N LYS A 291 -15.87 1.40 7.65
CA LYS A 291 -16.19 -0.01 7.38
C LYS A 291 -14.93 -0.77 6.98
N SER A 292 -14.74 -1.93 7.54
CA SER A 292 -13.63 -2.80 7.16
C SER A 292 -13.73 -3.21 5.68
N ALA A 293 -12.70 -2.92 4.91
CA ALA A 293 -12.61 -3.24 3.48
C ALA A 293 -11.14 -3.22 3.02
N TYR A 294 -10.72 -4.27 2.36
CA TYR A 294 -9.38 -4.36 1.76
C TYR A 294 -9.46 -3.97 0.28
N VAL A 295 -9.49 -2.67 0.02
CA VAL A 295 -9.77 -2.09 -1.30
C VAL A 295 -8.83 -0.93 -1.60
N ARG A 296 -8.56 -0.70 -2.89
CA ARG A 296 -7.77 0.45 -3.36
C ARG A 296 -8.39 1.02 -4.64
N PRO A 297 -9.47 1.80 -4.54
CA PRO A 297 -10.11 2.41 -5.71
C PRO A 297 -9.29 3.59 -6.23
N THR A 298 -9.32 3.81 -7.54
CA THR A 298 -8.76 5.01 -8.18
C THR A 298 -9.70 6.20 -8.07
N SER A 299 -11.01 5.93 -8.02
CA SER A 299 -12.05 6.97 -7.98
C SER A 299 -13.33 6.43 -7.36
N MET A 300 -14.24 7.36 -7.04
CA MET A 300 -15.61 7.11 -6.64
C MET A 300 -16.55 7.77 -7.66
N THR A 301 -17.51 7.01 -8.18
CA THR A 301 -18.55 7.52 -9.07
C THR A 301 -19.91 7.51 -8.37
N PHE A 302 -20.63 8.58 -8.45
CA PHE A 302 -21.97 8.73 -7.84
C PHE A 302 -22.86 9.66 -8.67
N VAL A 303 -24.15 9.55 -8.42
CA VAL A 303 -25.17 10.39 -9.07
C VAL A 303 -25.83 11.26 -8.02
N TYR A 304 -25.90 12.56 -8.26
CA TYR A 304 -26.46 13.47 -7.27
C TYR A 304 -27.10 14.71 -7.93
N LYS A 305 -27.98 15.36 -7.18
CA LYS A 305 -28.38 16.74 -7.33
C LYS A 305 -28.31 17.44 -5.98
N ALA A 306 -28.13 18.75 -5.94
CA ALA A 306 -27.97 19.52 -4.72
C ALA A 306 -28.59 20.92 -4.84
N SER A 307 -29.19 21.36 -3.74
CA SER A 307 -29.76 22.72 -3.65
C SER A 307 -29.40 23.29 -2.27
N PRO A 308 -28.15 23.70 -2.06
CA PRO A 308 -27.71 24.31 -0.80
C PRO A 308 -28.39 25.64 -0.58
N TYR A 309 -28.61 26.01 0.68
CA TYR A 309 -29.26 27.25 1.04
C TYR A 309 -28.25 28.31 1.45
N GLY A 310 -28.33 29.48 0.82
CA GLY A 310 -27.41 30.58 1.12
C GLY A 310 -25.96 30.24 0.80
N ASP A 311 -25.11 30.36 1.79
CA ASP A 311 -23.67 30.07 1.71
C ASP A 311 -23.30 28.71 2.36
N ASP A 312 -24.29 27.86 2.65
CA ASP A 312 -24.03 26.50 3.12
C ASP A 312 -23.44 25.64 1.98
N GLU A 313 -22.65 24.67 2.34
CA GLU A 313 -21.97 23.79 1.40
C GLU A 313 -22.34 22.34 1.70
N TYR A 314 -22.73 21.59 0.66
CA TYR A 314 -22.77 20.14 0.78
C TYR A 314 -21.37 19.56 0.77
N LEU A 315 -21.22 18.39 1.35
CA LEU A 315 -19.96 17.65 1.44
C LEU A 315 -20.15 16.24 0.90
N ILE A 316 -19.27 15.84 -0.02
CA ILE A 316 -19.14 14.46 -0.49
C ILE A 316 -17.68 14.07 -0.36
N SER A 317 -17.39 12.99 0.38
CA SER A 317 -16.01 12.58 0.61
C SER A 317 -15.84 11.08 0.65
N ILE A 318 -14.65 10.62 0.24
CA ILE A 318 -14.14 9.27 0.45
C ILE A 318 -12.84 9.33 1.22
N GLN A 319 -12.68 8.44 2.18
CA GLN A 319 -11.46 8.24 2.93
C GLN A 319 -11.09 6.75 2.94
N LEU A 320 -9.87 6.46 2.56
CA LEU A 320 -9.26 5.14 2.60
C LEU A 320 -8.29 5.11 3.77
N ILE A 321 -8.51 4.23 4.70
CA ILE A 321 -7.97 4.32 6.04
C ILE A 321 -7.21 3.05 6.38
N ASN A 322 -6.07 3.20 7.03
CA ASN A 322 -5.43 2.14 7.80
C ASN A 322 -5.79 2.35 9.27
N ILE A 323 -6.24 1.28 9.93
CA ILE A 323 -6.41 1.27 11.38
C ILE A 323 -5.40 0.29 11.96
N THR A 324 -4.47 0.80 12.75
CA THR A 324 -3.48 0.01 13.48
C THR A 324 -3.52 0.44 14.95
N ASP A 325 -3.67 -0.52 15.84
CA ASP A 325 -3.76 -0.29 17.30
C ASP A 325 -4.83 0.75 17.70
N GLY A 326 -5.93 0.77 16.95
CA GLY A 326 -7.04 1.70 17.17
C GLY A 326 -6.82 3.12 16.64
N LEU A 327 -5.67 3.39 16.00
CA LEU A 327 -5.38 4.70 15.40
C LEU A 327 -5.72 4.69 13.92
N GLU A 328 -6.49 5.67 13.49
CA GLU A 328 -6.83 5.90 12.09
C GLU A 328 -5.73 6.71 11.39
N THR A 329 -5.25 6.20 10.26
CA THR A 329 -4.39 6.92 9.33
C THR A 329 -5.07 6.98 7.97
N VAL A 330 -5.36 8.19 7.48
CA VAL A 330 -5.95 8.39 6.15
C VAL A 330 -4.87 8.27 5.09
N ILE A 331 -4.94 7.18 4.30
CA ILE A 331 -3.97 6.86 3.25
C ILE A 331 -4.34 7.50 1.92
N GLY A 332 -5.63 7.53 1.61
CA GLY A 332 -6.16 8.16 0.40
C GLY A 332 -7.45 8.88 0.69
N ARG A 333 -7.69 9.96 -0.03
CA ARG A 333 -8.93 10.74 0.11
C ARG A 333 -9.31 11.45 -1.17
N ALA A 334 -10.60 11.74 -1.28
CA ALA A 334 -11.11 12.74 -2.18
C ALA A 334 -12.32 13.42 -1.57
N GLU A 335 -12.58 14.67 -1.95
CA GLU A 335 -13.63 15.49 -1.36
C GLU A 335 -14.17 16.50 -2.37
N ILE A 336 -15.48 16.67 -2.37
CA ILE A 336 -16.17 17.81 -2.95
C ILE A 336 -16.89 18.55 -1.83
N LYS A 337 -16.64 19.84 -1.75
CA LYS A 337 -17.35 20.77 -0.89
C LYS A 337 -17.78 21.96 -1.73
N SER A 338 -19.09 22.22 -1.81
CA SER A 338 -19.62 23.23 -2.71
C SER A 338 -20.97 23.79 -2.26
N ASN A 339 -21.19 25.06 -2.53
CA ASN A 339 -22.48 25.75 -2.38
C ASN A 339 -23.20 25.95 -3.71
N ASN A 340 -22.71 25.37 -4.79
CA ASN A 340 -23.34 25.49 -6.11
C ASN A 340 -24.60 24.62 -6.17
N THR A 341 -25.67 25.19 -6.70
CA THR A 341 -26.88 24.43 -6.99
C THR A 341 -26.67 23.55 -8.22
N GLN A 342 -27.01 22.27 -8.07
CA GLN A 342 -27.08 21.29 -9.14
C GLN A 342 -28.53 20.80 -9.26
N SER A 343 -29.30 21.38 -10.17
CA SER A 343 -30.73 21.12 -10.27
C SER A 343 -31.08 19.77 -10.85
N ASP A 344 -30.29 19.30 -11.78
CA ASP A 344 -30.45 18.02 -12.45
C ASP A 344 -29.52 16.97 -11.89
N TYR A 345 -29.89 15.68 -12.00
CA TYR A 345 -28.98 14.62 -11.67
C TYR A 345 -27.80 14.57 -12.62
N ILE A 346 -26.60 14.59 -12.05
CA ILE A 346 -25.36 14.39 -12.80
C ILE A 346 -24.61 13.20 -12.24
N THR A 347 -23.91 12.52 -13.12
CA THR A 347 -22.90 11.53 -12.73
C THR A 347 -21.58 12.23 -12.50
N GLN A 348 -21.05 12.13 -11.30
CA GLN A 348 -19.77 12.71 -10.91
C GLN A 348 -18.77 11.61 -10.65
N ASN A 349 -17.56 11.76 -11.20
CA ASN A 349 -16.39 10.99 -10.82
C ASN A 349 -15.50 11.82 -9.91
N LEU A 350 -15.02 11.23 -8.84
CA LEU A 350 -14.15 11.87 -7.86
C LEU A 350 -12.90 11.03 -7.67
N ASP A 351 -11.78 11.50 -8.21
CA ASP A 351 -10.52 10.77 -8.19
C ASP A 351 -9.87 10.81 -6.81
N VAL A 352 -9.40 9.66 -6.36
CA VAL A 352 -8.76 9.50 -5.05
C VAL A 352 -7.29 9.91 -5.13
N VAL A 353 -6.88 10.80 -4.26
CA VAL A 353 -5.49 11.19 -4.07
C VAL A 353 -4.89 10.40 -2.91
N TYR A 354 -3.84 9.66 -3.21
CA TYR A 354 -3.10 8.86 -2.24
C TYR A 354 -1.90 9.63 -1.67
N ASN A 355 -1.65 9.45 -0.38
CA ASN A 355 -0.48 10.02 0.28
C ASN A 355 0.70 9.05 0.18
N GLU A 356 1.71 9.43 -0.60
CA GLU A 356 2.91 8.62 -0.85
C GLU A 356 3.72 8.33 0.42
N GLN A 357 3.62 9.16 1.46
CA GLN A 357 4.28 8.90 2.74
C GLN A 357 3.79 7.62 3.41
N PHE A 358 2.58 7.17 3.08
CA PHE A 358 1.96 5.97 3.62
C PHE A 358 1.97 4.79 2.65
N VAL A 359 2.84 4.79 1.65
CA VAL A 359 2.94 3.70 0.65
C VAL A 359 3.13 2.31 1.27
N GLN A 360 3.72 2.24 2.46
CA GLN A 360 3.97 0.99 3.18
C GLN A 360 2.78 0.51 4.02
N LEU A 361 1.73 1.32 4.17
CA LEU A 361 0.56 0.95 4.96
C LEU A 361 -0.55 0.39 4.06
N PRO A 362 -1.14 -0.77 4.41
CA PRO A 362 -2.29 -1.29 3.70
C PRO A 362 -3.56 -0.50 4.03
N ILE A 363 -4.48 -0.45 3.10
CA ILE A 363 -5.83 0.03 3.38
C ILE A 363 -6.60 -1.11 4.04
N SER A 364 -7.21 -0.84 5.17
CA SER A 364 -8.01 -1.79 5.95
C SER A 364 -9.48 -1.39 6.06
N HIS A 365 -9.79 -0.11 5.83
CA HIS A 365 -11.12 0.44 6.02
C HIS A 365 -11.44 1.52 4.99
N VAL A 366 -12.73 1.70 4.73
CA VAL A 366 -13.29 2.76 3.88
C VAL A 366 -14.35 3.53 4.64
N ARG A 367 -14.43 4.83 4.40
CA ARG A 367 -15.50 5.71 4.89
C ARG A 367 -15.93 6.64 3.76
N LEU A 368 -17.20 6.58 3.38
CA LEU A 368 -17.83 7.53 2.46
C LEU A 368 -18.78 8.39 3.26
N ILE A 369 -18.84 9.67 2.96
CA ILE A 369 -19.75 10.62 3.60
C ILE A 369 -20.40 11.47 2.54
N PHE A 370 -21.73 11.50 2.56
CA PHE A 370 -22.56 12.45 1.84
C PHE A 370 -23.31 13.24 2.90
N LYS A 371 -23.13 14.55 2.92
CA LYS A 371 -23.72 15.45 3.92
C LYS A 371 -24.43 16.61 3.23
N ALA A 372 -25.68 16.89 3.65
CA ALA A 372 -26.53 17.91 3.03
C ALA A 372 -25.99 19.34 3.22
N GLY A 373 -25.32 19.61 4.34
CA GLY A 373 -24.78 20.92 4.65
C GLY A 373 -23.66 20.83 5.68
N THR A 374 -22.74 21.78 5.67
CA THR A 374 -21.65 21.91 6.64
C THR A 374 -21.96 22.92 7.74
N LYS A 375 -22.95 23.79 7.51
CA LYS A 375 -23.41 24.77 8.50
C LYS A 375 -24.64 24.23 9.23
N GLU A 376 -24.47 23.99 10.49
CA GLU A 376 -25.54 23.43 11.35
C GLU A 376 -26.06 24.52 12.26
N ASP A 377 -26.54 25.60 11.68
CA ASP A 377 -27.13 26.74 12.36
C ASP A 377 -28.54 27.03 11.86
N ARG A 378 -29.20 27.95 12.54
CA ARG A 378 -30.60 28.27 12.31
C ARG A 378 -30.92 28.78 10.90
N ASP A 379 -29.99 29.51 10.29
CA ASP A 379 -30.24 30.20 9.03
C ASP A 379 -30.15 29.24 7.84
N HIS A 380 -29.58 28.05 8.06
CA HIS A 380 -29.40 27.01 7.06
C HIS A 380 -30.36 25.81 7.23
N LEU A 381 -31.50 26.00 7.90
CA LEU A 381 -32.55 24.97 8.02
C LEU A 381 -33.41 24.89 6.76
N GLU A 382 -33.48 23.70 6.18
CA GLU A 382 -34.40 23.39 5.08
C GLU A 382 -35.86 23.16 5.55
N ASP A 383 -36.05 22.83 6.82
CA ASP A 383 -37.36 22.52 7.39
C ASP A 383 -38.18 23.78 7.64
N LYS A 384 -39.10 24.05 6.75
CA LYS A 384 -40.02 25.20 6.85
C LYS A 384 -40.81 25.23 8.17
N PHE A 385 -41.20 24.08 8.68
CA PHE A 385 -41.93 24.00 9.96
C PHE A 385 -41.08 24.44 11.13
N SER A 386 -39.78 24.22 11.05
CA SER A 386 -38.85 24.69 12.08
C SER A 386 -38.75 26.21 12.13
N LYS A 387 -38.85 26.86 11.00
CA LYS A 387 -38.83 28.34 10.91
C LYS A 387 -40.17 28.97 11.26
N GLU A 388 -41.27 28.41 10.72
CA GLU A 388 -42.63 28.97 10.86
C GLU A 388 -43.31 28.60 12.20
N GLY A 389 -42.95 27.49 12.81
CA GLY A 389 -43.53 27.06 14.10
C GLY A 389 -43.31 28.06 15.27
N ARG A 390 -42.44 29.03 15.08
CA ARG A 390 -42.17 30.10 16.04
C ARG A 390 -43.28 31.14 16.09
N SER A 391 -43.95 31.35 14.99
CA SER A 391 -44.98 32.43 14.90
C SER A 391 -46.34 32.02 15.46
N ARG A 392 -46.51 30.73 15.78
CA ARG A 392 -47.82 30.18 16.19
C ARG A 392 -47.94 29.78 17.66
N ARG A 393 -46.94 30.17 18.49
CA ARG A 393 -47.03 30.00 19.96
C ARG A 393 -47.03 31.36 20.68
#